data_1b3a04b6f0222b166702c30c971da209
#
_entry.id   1b3a04b6f0222b166702c30c971da209
#
_cell.length_a   1.000
_cell.length_b   1.000
_cell.length_c   1.000
_cell.angle_alpha   90.00
_cell.angle_beta   90.00
_cell.angle_gamma   90.00
#
_symmetry.space_group_name_H-M   'P 1'
#
loop_
_entity.id
_entity.type
_entity.pdbx_description
1 polymer ?
#
loop_
_entity_poly.entity_id
_entity_poly.type
_entity_poly.pdbx_seq_one_letter_code
_entity_poly.pdbx_strand_id
1 'polypeptide(L)'
;PWIMEKDDFKHTLSFGDDVFGGPVWRDLVSPEEAARHEVAQTIPVMLDPTGEPVKRNFVHVEDLASAIILAINNPKARQQLFNICMDEPVHYRKVADYLKESRGLPSVDVPTPHHSTWLDNSKAKFLLDWKPKIDLKQLLNKMGILDAAF
;
A
#
# COMPACT_ATOMS: atom_id res chain seq x y z
N PRO A 1 -6.35 1.67 2.12
CA PRO A 1 -5.95 2.95 2.72
C PRO A 1 -4.82 2.76 3.72
N TRP A 2 -4.01 3.83 3.95
CA TRP A 2 -2.90 3.83 4.90
C TRP A 2 -3.36 4.20 6.31
N ILE A 3 -4.47 4.93 6.39
CA ILE A 3 -5.12 5.37 7.61
C ILE A 3 -6.54 4.84 7.56
N MET A 4 -6.97 4.22 8.64
CA MET A 4 -8.35 3.80 8.82
C MET A 4 -9.09 4.83 9.66
N GLU A 5 -10.14 5.41 9.13
CA GLU A 5 -11.13 6.18 9.88
C GLU A 5 -12.23 5.25 10.40
N LYS A 6 -13.01 5.74 11.34
CA LYS A 6 -14.06 4.94 12.00
C LYS A 6 -15.00 4.22 11.04
N ASP A 7 -15.44 4.93 9.99
CA ASP A 7 -16.36 4.38 9.01
C ASP A 7 -15.62 3.48 7.99
N ASP A 8 -14.38 3.81 7.65
CA ASP A 8 -13.52 3.02 6.77
C ASP A 8 -13.11 1.69 7.42
N PHE A 9 -12.94 1.67 8.75
CA PHE A 9 -12.64 0.43 9.45
C PHE A 9 -13.74 -0.61 9.23
N LYS A 10 -15.00 -0.26 9.45
CA LYS A 10 -16.15 -1.15 9.19
C LYS A 10 -16.26 -1.57 7.73
N HIS A 11 -16.04 -0.64 6.82
CA HIS A 11 -16.11 -0.91 5.37
C HIS A 11 -14.93 -1.76 4.89
N THR A 12 -13.72 -1.48 5.34
CA THR A 12 -12.53 -2.29 5.01
C THR A 12 -12.66 -3.70 5.56
N LEU A 13 -13.32 -3.85 6.70
CA LEU A 13 -13.65 -5.13 7.30
C LEU A 13 -14.61 -5.95 6.42
N SER A 14 -15.71 -5.33 5.98
CA SER A 14 -16.70 -5.98 5.12
C SER A 14 -16.13 -6.29 3.72
N PHE A 15 -15.36 -5.39 3.15
CA PHE A 15 -14.72 -5.58 1.84
C PHE A 15 -13.68 -6.70 1.85
N GLY A 16 -12.95 -6.86 2.95
CA GLY A 16 -12.02 -7.97 3.12
C GLY A 16 -12.73 -9.33 3.13
N ASP A 17 -13.94 -9.40 3.67
CA ASP A 17 -14.75 -10.62 3.72
C ASP A 17 -15.18 -11.05 2.31
N ASP A 18 -15.58 -10.11 1.46
CA ASP A 18 -16.12 -10.40 0.13
C ASP A 18 -15.03 -10.74 -0.89
N VAL A 19 -13.86 -10.11 -0.79
CA VAL A 19 -12.80 -10.22 -1.82
C VAL A 19 -11.76 -11.28 -1.49
N PHE A 20 -11.50 -11.56 -0.21
CA PHE A 20 -10.41 -12.45 0.23
C PHE A 20 -10.87 -13.70 0.97
N GLY A 21 -12.15 -14.00 0.98
CA GLY A 21 -12.67 -15.28 1.45
C GLY A 21 -12.80 -15.43 2.97
N GLY A 22 -12.98 -14.33 3.68
CA GLY A 22 -13.40 -14.38 5.09
C GLY A 22 -12.48 -13.67 6.10
N PRO A 23 -12.97 -13.54 7.33
CA PRO A 23 -12.48 -12.60 8.34
C PRO A 23 -11.31 -13.12 9.17
N VAL A 24 -10.28 -13.69 8.55
CA VAL A 24 -9.16 -14.28 9.31
C VAL A 24 -8.56 -13.30 10.34
N TRP A 25 -8.59 -12.01 10.06
CA TRP A 25 -8.06 -10.99 10.96
C TRP A 25 -9.06 -10.52 12.03
N ARG A 26 -10.39 -10.68 11.85
CA ARG A 26 -11.39 -10.41 12.89
C ARG A 26 -11.22 -11.31 14.10
N ASP A 27 -10.80 -12.56 13.85
CA ASP A 27 -10.51 -13.53 14.91
C ASP A 27 -9.18 -13.25 15.61
N LEU A 28 -8.34 -12.37 15.02
CA LEU A 28 -7.01 -12.03 15.51
C LEU A 28 -6.96 -10.72 16.30
N VAL A 29 -7.96 -9.85 16.17
CA VAL A 29 -8.09 -8.58 16.91
C VAL A 29 -9.16 -8.76 17.97
N SER A 30 -8.82 -8.57 19.25
CA SER A 30 -9.80 -8.67 20.31
C SER A 30 -10.90 -7.60 20.17
N PRO A 31 -12.14 -7.87 20.65
CA PRO A 31 -13.22 -6.86 20.63
C PRO A 31 -12.83 -5.54 21.31
N GLU A 32 -11.96 -5.59 22.32
CA GLU A 32 -11.47 -4.42 23.03
C GLU A 32 -10.45 -3.61 22.22
N GLU A 33 -9.61 -4.29 21.45
CA GLU A 33 -8.72 -3.65 20.50
C GLU A 33 -9.49 -3.05 19.33
N ALA A 34 -10.46 -3.78 18.78
CA ALA A 34 -11.33 -3.27 17.72
C ALA A 34 -12.07 -2.00 18.18
N ALA A 35 -12.60 -1.98 19.41
CA ALA A 35 -13.29 -0.81 19.97
C ALA A 35 -12.34 0.40 20.15
N ARG A 36 -11.07 0.18 20.51
CA ARG A 36 -10.08 1.27 20.59
C ARG A 36 -9.78 1.86 19.22
N HIS A 37 -9.73 1.05 18.18
CA HIS A 37 -9.47 1.50 16.82
C HIS A 37 -10.69 2.13 16.13
N GLU A 38 -11.90 1.84 16.62
CA GLU A 38 -13.11 2.52 16.17
C GLU A 38 -13.18 4.01 16.59
N VAL A 39 -12.42 4.43 17.58
CA VAL A 39 -12.49 5.80 18.15
C VAL A 39 -11.37 6.70 17.63
N ALA A 40 -10.25 6.14 17.18
CA ALA A 40 -9.08 6.89 16.74
C ALA A 40 -8.66 6.49 15.34
N GLN A 41 -8.18 7.45 14.57
CA GLN A 41 -7.45 7.13 13.33
C GLN A 41 -6.23 6.28 13.69
N THR A 42 -6.14 5.09 13.11
CA THR A 42 -5.07 4.14 13.41
C THR A 42 -4.47 3.60 12.11
N ILE A 43 -3.17 3.34 12.12
CA ILE A 43 -2.44 2.82 10.98
C ILE A 43 -2.30 1.31 11.12
N PRO A 44 -2.95 0.50 10.26
CA PRO A 44 -2.76 -0.95 10.28
C PRO A 44 -1.40 -1.32 9.69
N VAL A 45 -0.60 -2.03 10.42
CA VAL A 45 0.63 -2.65 9.93
C VAL A 45 0.38 -4.14 9.72
N MET A 46 0.15 -4.53 8.50
CA MET A 46 -0.04 -5.94 8.16
C MET A 46 1.26 -6.71 8.38
N LEU A 47 1.18 -7.78 9.16
CA LEU A 47 2.26 -8.73 9.35
C LEU A 47 1.99 -9.99 8.53
N ASP A 48 3.04 -10.57 7.97
CA ASP A 48 2.97 -11.85 7.29
C ASP A 48 2.94 -13.02 8.31
N PRO A 49 2.78 -14.29 7.87
CA PRO A 49 2.75 -15.43 8.78
C PRO A 49 4.02 -15.63 9.61
N THR A 50 5.13 -14.98 9.26
CA THR A 50 6.38 -15.01 10.05
C THR A 50 6.47 -13.89 11.08
N GLY A 51 5.48 -12.97 11.09
CA GLY A 51 5.45 -11.81 11.96
C GLY A 51 6.19 -10.58 11.39
N GLU A 52 6.68 -10.66 10.17
CA GLU A 52 7.36 -9.55 9.50
C GLU A 52 6.36 -8.62 8.80
N PRO A 53 6.59 -7.30 8.84
CA PRO A 53 5.73 -6.35 8.14
C PRO A 53 5.69 -6.61 6.64
N VAL A 54 4.47 -6.73 6.11
CA VAL A 54 4.23 -6.99 4.69
C VAL A 54 4.78 -5.85 3.82
N LYS A 55 5.36 -6.24 2.69
CA LYS A 55 5.80 -5.34 1.61
C LYS A 55 4.89 -5.49 0.41
N ARG A 56 4.53 -4.38 -0.23
CA ARG A 56 3.68 -4.36 -1.43
C ARG A 56 4.24 -3.43 -2.49
N ASN A 57 4.00 -3.80 -3.74
CA ASN A 57 4.30 -2.92 -4.85
C ASN A 57 3.20 -1.87 -5.02
N PHE A 58 3.63 -0.65 -5.27
CA PHE A 58 2.77 0.48 -5.59
C PHE A 58 3.30 1.19 -6.82
N VAL A 59 2.44 1.94 -7.47
CA VAL A 59 2.78 2.88 -8.52
C VAL A 59 1.86 4.08 -8.39
N HIS A 60 2.40 5.27 -8.55
CA HIS A 60 1.58 6.47 -8.65
C HIS A 60 0.91 6.54 -10.03
N VAL A 61 -0.30 7.08 -10.08
CA VAL A 61 -1.09 7.15 -11.33
C VAL A 61 -0.38 7.89 -12.46
N GLU A 62 0.38 8.92 -12.15
CA GLU A 62 1.19 9.66 -13.15
C GLU A 62 2.28 8.79 -13.77
N ASP A 63 2.96 7.96 -12.95
CA ASP A 63 3.97 7.03 -13.43
C ASP A 63 3.34 5.90 -14.25
N LEU A 64 2.16 5.40 -13.84
CA LEU A 64 1.41 4.43 -14.62
C LEU A 64 0.99 5.02 -15.97
N ALA A 65 0.44 6.24 -15.99
CA ALA A 65 0.05 6.92 -17.21
C ALA A 65 1.26 7.13 -18.15
N SER A 66 2.41 7.52 -17.60
CA SER A 66 3.64 7.65 -18.38
C SER A 66 4.08 6.33 -19.02
N ALA A 67 3.97 5.21 -18.31
CA ALA A 67 4.29 3.89 -18.84
C ALA A 67 3.35 3.49 -19.99
N ILE A 68 2.04 3.77 -19.85
CA ILE A 68 1.04 3.52 -20.89
C ILE A 68 1.37 4.35 -22.14
N ILE A 69 1.65 5.65 -21.99
CA ILE A 69 2.01 6.53 -23.11
C ILE A 69 3.25 6.00 -23.84
N LEU A 70 4.27 5.57 -23.11
CA LEU A 70 5.50 5.01 -23.69
C LEU A 70 5.26 3.67 -24.38
N ALA A 71 4.25 2.90 -23.97
CA ALA A 71 3.90 1.63 -24.59
C ALA A 71 3.07 1.80 -25.88
N ILE A 72 2.26 2.89 -25.97
CA ILE A 72 1.45 3.19 -27.14
C ILE A 72 2.36 3.41 -28.35
N ASN A 73 2.08 2.69 -29.45
CA ASN A 73 2.86 2.75 -30.69
C ASN A 73 4.33 2.34 -30.57
N ASN A 74 4.73 1.71 -29.46
CA ASN A 74 6.08 1.19 -29.29
C ASN A 74 6.15 -0.27 -29.79
N PRO A 75 6.91 -0.55 -30.85
CA PRO A 75 7.05 -1.92 -31.36
C PRO A 75 7.60 -2.91 -30.33
N LYS A 76 8.45 -2.44 -29.41
CA LYS A 76 9.01 -3.26 -28.33
C LYS A 76 8.00 -3.64 -27.26
N ALA A 77 6.87 -2.92 -27.17
CA ALA A 77 5.78 -3.22 -26.24
C ALA A 77 4.81 -4.27 -26.78
N ARG A 78 4.85 -4.54 -28.09
CA ARG A 78 3.86 -5.42 -28.72
C ARG A 78 3.91 -6.83 -28.14
N GLN A 79 2.77 -7.33 -27.71
CA GLN A 79 2.62 -8.65 -27.09
C GLN A 79 3.53 -8.87 -25.86
N GLN A 80 3.85 -7.79 -25.13
CA GLN A 80 4.64 -7.86 -23.92
C GLN A 80 3.80 -7.56 -22.69
N LEU A 81 4.10 -8.24 -21.59
CA LEU A 81 3.61 -7.94 -20.27
C LEU A 81 4.69 -7.17 -19.49
N PHE A 82 4.29 -6.12 -18.80
CA PHE A 82 5.18 -5.28 -17.99
C PHE A 82 4.69 -5.18 -16.56
N ASN A 83 5.59 -5.27 -15.61
CA ASN A 83 5.36 -4.84 -14.24
C ASN A 83 5.65 -3.33 -14.17
N ILE A 84 4.64 -2.55 -13.76
CA ILE A 84 4.76 -1.10 -13.59
C ILE A 84 4.61 -0.80 -12.10
N CYS A 85 5.70 -0.55 -11.43
CA CYS A 85 5.75 -0.31 -10.00
C CYS A 85 6.94 0.58 -9.63
N MET A 86 6.94 1.15 -8.44
CA MET A 86 8.10 1.84 -7.87
C MET A 86 9.31 0.89 -7.80
N ASP A 87 10.51 1.46 -7.73
CA ASP A 87 11.77 0.70 -7.68
C ASP A 87 11.90 -0.12 -6.38
N GLU A 88 11.33 0.38 -5.30
CA GLU A 88 11.31 -0.31 -4.03
C GLU A 88 9.87 -0.63 -3.60
N PRO A 89 9.63 -1.79 -2.98
CA PRO A 89 8.34 -2.10 -2.41
C PRO A 89 8.05 -1.17 -1.22
N VAL A 90 6.80 -0.82 -1.05
CA VAL A 90 6.36 -0.10 0.13
C VAL A 90 6.34 -1.04 1.32
N HIS A 91 7.05 -0.66 2.35
CA HIS A 91 7.13 -1.36 3.62
C HIS A 91 6.13 -0.74 4.60
N TYR A 92 5.12 -1.49 5.02
CA TYR A 92 4.03 -0.94 5.84
C TYR A 92 4.51 -0.36 7.18
N ARG A 93 5.52 -0.95 7.79
CA ARG A 93 6.11 -0.38 9.03
C ARG A 93 6.74 1.00 8.79
N LYS A 94 7.47 1.18 7.69
CA LYS A 94 8.05 2.50 7.36
C LYS A 94 6.97 3.56 7.15
N VAL A 95 5.83 3.21 6.58
CA VAL A 95 4.69 4.12 6.44
C VAL A 95 4.10 4.46 7.80
N ALA A 96 3.93 3.45 8.68
CA ALA A 96 3.41 3.67 10.02
C ALA A 96 4.34 4.54 10.86
N ASP A 97 5.65 4.29 10.83
CA ASP A 97 6.63 5.09 11.55
C ASP A 97 6.61 6.55 11.08
N TYR A 98 6.56 6.77 9.77
CA TYR A 98 6.46 8.10 9.19
C TYR A 98 5.18 8.84 9.62
N LEU A 99 4.02 8.17 9.58
CA LEU A 99 2.74 8.76 9.98
C LEU A 99 2.66 8.99 11.50
N LYS A 100 3.30 8.13 12.28
CA LYS A 100 3.44 8.34 13.72
C LYS A 100 4.29 9.58 14.02
N GLU A 101 5.42 9.74 13.35
CA GLU A 101 6.31 10.89 13.53
C GLU A 101 5.66 12.20 13.05
N SER A 102 5.01 12.18 11.90
CA SER A 102 4.46 13.39 11.26
C SER A 102 3.10 13.82 11.82
N ARG A 103 2.29 12.87 12.32
CA ARG A 103 0.88 13.12 12.72
C ARG A 103 0.54 12.62 14.12
N GLY A 104 1.45 11.94 14.80
CA GLY A 104 1.17 11.33 16.11
C GLY A 104 0.17 10.17 16.04
N LEU A 105 -0.09 9.59 14.85
CA LEU A 105 -1.06 8.54 14.70
C LEU A 105 -0.55 7.22 15.30
N PRO A 106 -1.36 6.51 16.10
CA PRO A 106 -0.99 5.19 16.60
C PRO A 106 -0.99 4.17 15.47
N SER A 107 -0.22 3.11 15.62
CA SER A 107 -0.25 1.96 14.72
C SER A 107 -0.64 0.70 15.48
N VAL A 108 -1.22 -0.25 14.75
CA VAL A 108 -1.55 -1.59 15.26
C VAL A 108 -1.02 -2.64 14.33
N ASP A 109 -0.44 -3.69 14.89
CA ASP A 109 0.04 -4.84 14.15
C ASP A 109 -1.12 -5.78 13.88
N VAL A 110 -1.34 -6.09 12.61
CA VAL A 110 -2.44 -6.94 12.16
C VAL A 110 -1.85 -8.19 11.50
N PRO A 111 -1.83 -9.35 12.18
CA PRO A 111 -1.43 -10.61 11.57
C PRO A 111 -2.31 -10.94 10.37
N THR A 112 -1.70 -11.37 9.28
CA THR A 112 -2.43 -11.75 8.06
C THR A 112 -1.84 -13.02 7.45
N PRO A 113 -2.59 -13.76 6.62
CA PRO A 113 -2.07 -14.86 5.85
C PRO A 113 -1.29 -14.42 4.60
N HIS A 114 -1.11 -13.11 4.40
CA HIS A 114 -0.51 -12.57 3.19
C HIS A 114 1.00 -12.52 3.30
N HIS A 115 1.66 -12.95 2.24
CA HIS A 115 3.11 -12.81 2.08
C HIS A 115 3.47 -11.51 1.36
N SER A 116 4.67 -11.02 1.63
CA SER A 116 5.25 -9.90 0.89
C SER A 116 5.37 -10.22 -0.59
N THR A 117 5.10 -9.25 -1.43
CA THR A 117 5.28 -9.36 -2.89
C THR A 117 6.19 -8.25 -3.37
N TRP A 118 7.09 -8.62 -4.28
CA TRP A 118 7.95 -7.67 -4.97
C TRP A 118 7.99 -8.02 -6.45
N LEU A 119 7.68 -7.04 -7.26
CA LEU A 119 7.70 -7.16 -8.72
C LEU A 119 8.92 -6.44 -9.28
N ASP A 120 9.60 -7.10 -10.19
CA ASP A 120 10.70 -6.51 -10.95
C ASP A 120 10.16 -5.68 -12.12
N ASN A 121 10.52 -4.40 -12.18
CA ASN A 121 10.16 -3.47 -13.24
C ASN A 121 11.26 -3.28 -14.32
N SER A 122 12.33 -4.03 -14.24
CA SER A 122 13.51 -3.90 -15.14
C SER A 122 13.14 -4.01 -16.61
N LYS A 123 12.17 -4.86 -16.95
CA LYS A 123 11.70 -5.02 -18.34
C LYS A 123 11.06 -3.73 -18.86
N ALA A 124 10.26 -3.04 -18.04
CA ALA A 124 9.67 -1.76 -18.43
C ALA A 124 10.75 -0.69 -18.63
N LYS A 125 11.73 -0.64 -17.75
CA LYS A 125 12.88 0.26 -17.89
C LYS A 125 13.66 0.00 -19.17
N PHE A 126 13.93 -1.26 -19.47
CA PHE A 126 14.76 -1.61 -20.63
C PHE A 126 14.02 -1.46 -21.97
N LEU A 127 12.77 -1.92 -22.07
CA LEU A 127 12.06 -1.94 -23.35
C LEU A 127 11.32 -0.64 -23.66
N LEU A 128 10.80 0.05 -22.62
CA LEU A 128 10.04 1.28 -22.77
C LEU A 128 10.85 2.53 -22.48
N ASP A 129 12.09 2.40 -21.97
CA ASP A 129 12.85 3.51 -21.37
C ASP A 129 12.07 4.25 -20.29
N TRP A 130 11.22 3.49 -19.58
CA TRP A 130 10.37 4.01 -18.49
C TRP A 130 11.12 3.95 -17.16
N LYS A 131 10.89 4.98 -16.32
CA LYS A 131 11.38 4.98 -14.94
C LYS A 131 10.31 5.59 -14.03
N PRO A 132 10.04 5.00 -12.84
CA PRO A 132 9.21 5.64 -11.86
C PRO A 132 9.87 6.95 -11.38
N LYS A 133 9.07 8.00 -11.25
CA LYS A 133 9.53 9.32 -10.78
C LYS A 133 9.10 9.60 -9.35
N ILE A 134 8.13 8.82 -8.87
CA ILE A 134 7.51 9.04 -7.57
C ILE A 134 7.93 7.91 -6.63
N ASP A 135 8.73 8.27 -5.64
CA ASP A 135 9.13 7.39 -4.54
C ASP A 135 8.07 7.36 -3.41
N LEU A 136 8.32 6.57 -2.36
CA LEU A 136 7.40 6.45 -1.22
C LEU A 136 7.12 7.81 -0.56
N LYS A 137 8.13 8.64 -0.34
CA LYS A 137 7.96 9.93 0.31
C LYS A 137 7.11 10.88 -0.53
N GLN A 138 7.38 10.92 -1.83
CA GLN A 138 6.61 11.72 -2.79
C GLN A 138 5.17 11.17 -2.92
N LEU A 139 4.99 9.85 -2.88
CA LEU A 139 3.67 9.22 -2.88
C LEU A 139 2.86 9.64 -1.64
N LEU A 140 3.45 9.59 -0.46
CA LEU A 140 2.80 10.00 0.78
C LEU A 140 2.45 11.51 0.77
N ASN A 141 3.34 12.35 0.23
CA ASN A 141 3.09 13.79 0.06
C ASN A 141 1.90 14.05 -0.86
N LYS A 142 1.87 13.43 -2.03
CA LYS A 142 0.79 13.60 -3.02
C LYS A 142 -0.57 13.09 -2.55
N MET A 143 -0.61 12.17 -1.62
CA MET A 143 -1.85 11.68 -1.04
C MET A 143 -2.47 12.63 0.01
N GLY A 144 -1.95 13.84 0.18
CA GLY A 144 -2.40 14.79 1.21
C GLY A 144 -2.09 14.32 2.63
N ILE A 145 -1.28 13.28 2.77
CA ILE A 145 -0.90 12.73 4.06
C ILE A 145 0.06 13.68 4.80
N LEU A 146 0.71 14.59 4.09
CA LEU A 146 1.64 15.57 4.65
C LEU A 146 1.04 16.96 4.92
N ASP A 147 -0.07 17.32 4.27
CA ASP A 147 -0.59 18.69 4.31
C ASP A 147 -1.61 18.95 5.44
N ALA A 148 -1.87 18.00 6.31
CA ALA A 148 -2.76 18.17 7.45
C ALA A 148 -1.99 18.55 8.75
N ALA A 149 -0.93 19.33 8.62
CA ALA A 149 -0.30 20.03 9.73
C ALA A 149 -0.87 21.47 9.77
N PHE A 150 -2.11 21.60 10.29
CA PHE A 150 -2.66 22.87 10.81
C PHE A 150 -3.50 22.59 12.03
#